data_774a88b622eb296f12fa37e8498fa933
#
_entry.id   774a88b622eb296f12fa37e8498fa933
#
_cell.length_a   1.000
_cell.length_b   1.000
_cell.length_c   1.000
_cell.angle_alpha   90.00
_cell.angle_beta   90.00
_cell.angle_gamma   90.00
#
_symmetry.space_group_name_H-M   'P 1'
#
loop_
_entity.id
_entity.type
_entity.pdbx_description
1 polymer ?
#
loop_
_entity_poly.entity_id
_entity_poly.type
_entity_poly.pdbx_seq_one_letter_code
_entity_poly.pdbx_strand_id
1 'polypeptide(L)'
;MEQKKLMFHCENIGMQFPGTLALQGVDLDIYEGEIVGLVGENGAGKSTLLKIILGMQTPTYGSMLMHGERYAPQNPKEANRQGVGMVFQEQSLITNLTVGQNIFFGEEKRFAAGPLINYQAMYREAQAVLDTVGLKDVKPGKKVSDLDFATRQMVEIAKVLQGVTNHKNGKSLILLDEPTSVLN
;
A
#
# COMPACT_ATOMS: atom_id res chain seq x y z
N MET A 1 -18.67 -14.80 20.65
CA MET A 1 -17.36 -14.33 20.16
C MET A 1 -17.43 -14.37 18.64
N GLU A 2 -17.38 -13.23 17.96
CA GLU A 2 -17.27 -13.22 16.49
C GLU A 2 -15.97 -13.93 16.09
N GLN A 3 -16.07 -14.92 15.26
CA GLN A 3 -14.92 -15.64 14.73
C GLN A 3 -14.15 -14.68 13.80
N LYS A 4 -12.96 -14.25 14.23
CA LYS A 4 -12.10 -13.40 13.40
C LYS A 4 -11.83 -14.13 12.07
N LYS A 5 -12.14 -13.51 10.95
CA LYS A 5 -11.94 -14.09 9.63
C LYS A 5 -10.50 -13.88 9.20
N LEU A 6 -9.79 -14.95 8.84
CA LEU A 6 -8.42 -14.90 8.33
C LEU A 6 -8.42 -14.20 6.98
N MET A 7 -7.61 -13.15 6.87
CA MET A 7 -7.48 -12.35 5.65
C MET A 7 -6.22 -12.72 4.86
N PHE A 8 -5.09 -12.77 5.55
CA PHE A 8 -3.80 -13.09 4.94
C PHE A 8 -3.09 -14.15 5.76
N HIS A 9 -2.46 -15.10 5.07
CA HIS A 9 -1.66 -16.16 5.66
C HIS A 9 -0.39 -16.34 4.85
N CYS A 10 0.74 -16.45 5.52
CA CYS A 10 1.94 -16.96 4.91
C CYS A 10 2.50 -18.12 5.74
N GLU A 11 2.96 -19.16 5.04
CA GLU A 11 3.46 -20.37 5.61
C GLU A 11 4.88 -20.64 5.15
N ASN A 12 5.79 -20.84 6.13
CA ASN A 12 7.16 -21.24 5.92
C ASN A 12 7.90 -20.35 4.91
N ILE A 13 7.69 -19.02 4.95
CA ILE A 13 8.35 -18.10 4.02
C ILE A 13 9.84 -18.02 4.31
N GLY A 14 10.65 -18.33 3.28
CA GLY A 14 12.08 -18.20 3.33
C GLY A 14 12.65 -17.38 2.17
N MET A 15 13.71 -16.62 2.44
CA MET A 15 14.40 -15.81 1.45
C MET A 15 15.90 -15.90 1.64
N GLN A 16 16.58 -16.39 0.62
CA GLN A 16 18.02 -16.51 0.58
C GLN A 16 18.59 -15.67 -0.55
N PHE A 17 19.45 -14.72 -0.20
CA PHE A 17 20.28 -13.98 -1.15
C PHE A 17 21.66 -14.64 -1.26
N PRO A 18 22.45 -14.35 -2.30
CA PRO A 18 23.84 -14.80 -2.35
C PRO A 18 24.60 -14.39 -1.08
N GLY A 19 25.02 -15.38 -0.29
CA GLY A 19 25.76 -15.18 0.96
C GLY A 19 24.96 -14.75 2.19
N THR A 20 23.63 -14.57 2.10
CA THR A 20 22.83 -14.11 3.25
C THR A 20 21.47 -14.79 3.29
N LEU A 21 21.13 -15.39 4.42
CA LEU A 21 19.78 -15.89 4.71
C LEU A 21 18.99 -14.76 5.36
N ALA A 22 18.04 -14.16 4.62
CA ALA A 22 17.27 -13.01 5.07
C ALA A 22 16.00 -13.40 5.82
N LEU A 23 15.35 -14.52 5.44
CA LEU A 23 14.17 -15.05 6.13
C LEU A 23 14.29 -16.57 6.18
N GLN A 24 13.92 -17.15 7.33
CA GLN A 24 13.95 -18.59 7.55
C GLN A 24 12.65 -19.05 8.20
N GLY A 25 11.76 -19.65 7.38
CA GLY A 25 10.55 -20.30 7.87
C GLY A 25 9.59 -19.36 8.62
N VAL A 26 9.23 -18.22 8.01
CA VAL A 26 8.33 -17.25 8.64
C VAL A 26 6.88 -17.64 8.40
N ASP A 27 6.12 -17.79 9.48
CA ASP A 27 4.67 -17.96 9.48
C ASP A 27 4.01 -16.68 10.01
N LEU A 28 2.93 -16.22 9.37
CA LEU A 28 2.19 -15.04 9.79
C LEU A 28 0.73 -15.14 9.37
N ASP A 29 -0.16 -14.92 10.33
CA ASP A 29 -1.60 -14.80 10.14
C ASP A 29 -2.03 -13.36 10.41
N ILE A 30 -2.84 -12.80 9.52
CA ILE A 30 -3.47 -11.49 9.70
C ILE A 30 -4.97 -11.65 9.50
N TYR A 31 -5.76 -11.21 10.50
CA TYR A 31 -7.21 -11.31 10.49
C TYR A 31 -7.84 -9.97 10.04
N GLU A 32 -9.07 -10.04 9.53
CA GLU A 32 -9.80 -8.84 9.12
C GLU A 32 -9.97 -7.83 10.26
N GLY A 33 -9.58 -6.57 10.02
CA GLY A 33 -9.64 -5.49 11.00
C GLY A 33 -8.55 -5.53 12.08
N GLU A 34 -7.53 -6.36 11.92
CA GLU A 34 -6.40 -6.46 12.83
C GLU A 34 -5.28 -5.48 12.46
N ILE A 35 -4.58 -4.99 13.47
CA ILE A 35 -3.34 -4.23 13.33
C ILE A 35 -2.22 -5.09 13.89
N VAL A 36 -1.27 -5.47 13.03
CA VAL A 36 -0.13 -6.32 13.39
C VAL A 36 1.17 -5.52 13.31
N GLY A 37 1.94 -5.51 14.39
CA GLY A 37 3.26 -4.89 14.45
C GLY A 37 4.37 -5.91 14.22
N LEU A 38 5.21 -5.69 13.21
CA LEU A 38 6.45 -6.44 12.99
C LEU A 38 7.59 -5.80 13.80
N VAL A 39 8.04 -6.48 14.86
CA VAL A 39 9.10 -6.01 15.75
C VAL A 39 10.34 -6.87 15.58
N GLY A 40 11.51 -6.25 15.61
CA GLY A 40 12.80 -6.93 15.50
C GLY A 40 13.93 -5.95 15.21
N GLU A 41 15.16 -6.40 15.38
CA GLU A 41 16.37 -5.62 15.13
C GLU A 41 16.52 -5.17 13.67
N ASN A 42 17.38 -4.18 13.42
CA ASN A 42 17.72 -3.80 12.05
C ASN A 42 18.40 -4.99 11.35
N GLY A 43 17.96 -5.29 10.12
CA GLY A 43 18.42 -6.46 9.39
C GLY A 43 17.67 -7.77 9.70
N ALA A 44 16.70 -7.78 10.62
CA ALA A 44 15.92 -8.98 10.96
C ALA A 44 14.96 -9.48 9.85
N GLY A 45 15.00 -8.89 8.65
CA GLY A 45 14.20 -9.34 7.51
C GLY A 45 12.81 -8.71 7.40
N LYS A 46 12.41 -7.77 8.29
CA LYS A 46 11.08 -7.12 8.27
C LYS A 46 10.72 -6.56 6.90
N SER A 47 11.55 -5.66 6.36
CA SER A 47 11.30 -5.06 5.03
C SER A 47 11.40 -6.08 3.89
N THR A 48 12.15 -7.17 4.06
CA THR A 48 12.20 -8.28 3.09
C THR A 48 10.85 -9.00 3.04
N LEU A 49 10.25 -9.29 4.19
CA LEU A 49 8.91 -9.89 4.26
C LEU A 49 7.86 -8.97 3.62
N LEU A 50 7.87 -7.67 3.93
CA LEU A 50 6.96 -6.70 3.32
C LEU A 50 7.12 -6.64 1.79
N LYS A 51 8.35 -6.67 1.28
CA LYS A 51 8.64 -6.70 -0.17
C LYS A 51 8.16 -7.98 -0.85
N ILE A 52 8.22 -9.12 -0.16
CA ILE A 52 7.66 -10.39 -0.65
C ILE A 52 6.13 -10.29 -0.72
N ILE A 53 5.49 -9.82 0.34
CA ILE A 53 4.03 -9.65 0.37
C ILE A 53 3.57 -8.69 -0.74
N LEU A 54 4.34 -7.64 -1.02
CA LEU A 54 4.03 -6.68 -2.10
C LEU A 54 4.39 -7.18 -3.52
N GLY A 55 5.00 -8.35 -3.66
CA GLY A 55 5.42 -8.89 -4.96
C GLY A 55 6.64 -8.20 -5.57
N MET A 56 7.43 -7.48 -4.78
CA MET A 56 8.72 -6.90 -5.21
C MET A 56 9.84 -7.93 -5.20
N GLN A 57 9.66 -9.01 -4.42
CA GLN A 57 10.58 -10.15 -4.33
C GLN A 57 9.79 -11.44 -4.29
N THR A 58 10.32 -12.48 -4.92
CA THR A 58 9.74 -13.82 -4.86
C THR A 58 10.44 -14.60 -3.74
N PRO A 59 9.71 -15.22 -2.81
CA PRO A 59 10.33 -16.02 -1.76
C PRO A 59 11.07 -17.22 -2.36
N THR A 60 12.15 -17.65 -1.72
CA THR A 60 12.90 -18.85 -2.13
C THR A 60 12.07 -20.11 -1.91
N TYR A 61 11.28 -20.14 -0.83
CA TYR A 61 10.32 -21.20 -0.50
C TYR A 61 9.20 -20.65 0.37
N GLY A 62 8.17 -21.48 0.56
CA GLY A 62 6.96 -21.10 1.30
C GLY A 62 5.81 -20.66 0.38
N SER A 63 4.68 -20.37 0.97
CA SER A 63 3.48 -19.97 0.24
C SER A 63 2.69 -18.88 0.97
N MET A 64 1.87 -18.14 0.22
CA MET A 64 0.98 -17.12 0.75
C MET A 64 -0.44 -17.33 0.25
N LEU A 65 -1.41 -17.00 1.10
CA LEU A 65 -2.83 -16.99 0.78
C LEU A 65 -3.43 -15.62 1.14
N MET A 66 -4.35 -15.14 0.32
CA MET A 66 -5.17 -13.97 0.59
C MET A 66 -6.64 -14.38 0.48
N HIS A 67 -7.41 -14.19 1.56
CA HIS A 67 -8.80 -14.66 1.65
C HIS A 67 -8.98 -16.15 1.33
N GLY A 68 -7.98 -16.98 1.65
CA GLY A 68 -7.98 -18.42 1.38
C GLY A 68 -7.60 -18.82 -0.04
N GLU A 69 -7.37 -17.86 -0.94
CA GLU A 69 -6.89 -18.10 -2.30
C GLU A 69 -5.37 -17.92 -2.40
N ARG A 70 -4.74 -18.66 -3.31
CA ARG A 70 -3.28 -18.54 -3.52
C ARG A 70 -2.91 -17.11 -3.89
N TYR A 71 -1.96 -16.55 -3.14
CA TYR A 71 -1.44 -15.20 -3.31
C TYR A 71 0.03 -15.24 -3.70
N ALA A 72 0.38 -14.83 -4.92
CA ALA A 72 1.75 -14.84 -5.43
C ALA A 72 1.94 -13.71 -6.47
N PRO A 73 1.85 -12.44 -6.05
CA PRO A 73 1.97 -11.31 -6.96
C PRO A 73 3.37 -11.21 -7.54
N GLN A 74 3.48 -10.86 -8.81
CA GLN A 74 4.75 -10.70 -9.52
C GLN A 74 5.29 -9.27 -9.48
N ASN A 75 4.48 -8.33 -9.01
CA ASN A 75 4.82 -6.92 -8.89
C ASN A 75 3.79 -6.18 -7.99
N PRO A 76 4.11 -4.94 -7.52
CA PRO A 76 3.21 -4.18 -6.67
C PRO A 76 1.84 -3.87 -7.30
N LYS A 77 1.78 -3.71 -8.63
CA LYS A 77 0.52 -3.46 -9.32
C LYS A 77 -0.44 -4.66 -9.24
N GLU A 78 0.11 -5.86 -9.30
CA GLU A 78 -0.67 -7.09 -9.13
C GLU A 78 -1.10 -7.26 -7.66
N ALA A 79 -0.21 -6.97 -6.70
CA ALA A 79 -0.55 -6.93 -5.28
C ALA A 79 -1.71 -5.95 -5.01
N ASN A 80 -1.64 -4.73 -5.55
CA ASN A 80 -2.72 -3.74 -5.41
C ASN A 80 -4.05 -4.25 -5.98
N ARG A 81 -4.04 -4.93 -7.12
CA ARG A 81 -5.26 -5.53 -7.70
C ARG A 81 -5.86 -6.64 -6.82
N GLN A 82 -5.04 -7.27 -6.00
CA GLN A 82 -5.43 -8.29 -5.03
C GLN A 82 -5.69 -7.71 -3.63
N GLY A 83 -5.70 -6.37 -3.50
CA GLY A 83 -6.05 -5.67 -2.28
C GLY A 83 -4.90 -5.47 -1.29
N VAL A 84 -3.65 -5.60 -1.73
CA VAL A 84 -2.48 -5.36 -0.88
C VAL A 84 -1.74 -4.11 -1.34
N GLY A 85 -1.61 -3.10 -0.47
CA GLY A 85 -0.89 -1.86 -0.74
C GLY A 85 0.19 -1.59 0.30
N MET A 86 1.16 -0.73 -0.04
CA MET A 86 2.25 -0.37 0.86
C MET A 86 2.54 1.12 0.84
N VAL A 87 2.69 1.68 2.02
CA VAL A 87 3.27 3.00 2.24
C VAL A 87 4.74 2.80 2.59
N PHE A 88 5.62 3.36 1.76
CA PHE A 88 7.07 3.26 1.93
C PHE A 88 7.59 4.32 2.91
N GLN A 89 8.77 4.07 3.48
CA GLN A 89 9.49 5.04 4.32
C GLN A 89 9.82 6.33 3.53
N GLU A 90 10.23 6.19 2.27
CA GLU A 90 10.45 7.35 1.38
C GLU A 90 9.15 7.72 0.65
N GLN A 91 8.81 9.01 0.67
CA GLN A 91 7.62 9.50 -0.01
C GLN A 91 7.73 9.31 -1.53
N SER A 92 6.71 8.69 -2.13
CA SER A 92 6.61 8.45 -3.56
C SER A 92 5.80 9.53 -4.31
N LEU A 93 5.41 10.62 -3.63
CA LEU A 93 4.64 11.70 -4.21
C LEU A 93 5.47 12.56 -5.16
N ILE A 94 4.91 12.88 -6.32
CA ILE A 94 5.51 13.80 -7.28
C ILE A 94 5.15 15.22 -6.86
N THR A 95 6.12 15.96 -6.34
CA THR A 95 5.90 17.27 -5.70
C THR A 95 5.34 18.35 -6.64
N ASN A 96 5.68 18.30 -7.93
CA ASN A 96 5.20 19.24 -8.94
C ASN A 96 3.77 18.98 -9.43
N LEU A 97 3.20 17.81 -9.11
CA LEU A 97 1.81 17.47 -9.41
C LEU A 97 0.88 17.89 -8.29
N THR A 98 -0.40 18.01 -8.61
CA THR A 98 -1.44 18.25 -7.61
C THR A 98 -1.71 17.00 -6.78
N VAL A 99 -2.36 17.17 -5.63
CA VAL A 99 -2.80 16.07 -4.77
C VAL A 99 -3.66 15.07 -5.55
N GLY A 100 -4.66 15.55 -6.29
CA GLY A 100 -5.54 14.68 -7.08
C GLY A 100 -4.80 13.93 -8.18
N GLN A 101 -3.82 14.56 -8.84
CA GLN A 101 -2.97 13.89 -9.82
C GLN A 101 -2.07 12.82 -9.19
N ASN A 102 -1.59 13.03 -7.97
CA ASN A 102 -0.82 12.01 -7.26
C ASN A 102 -1.67 10.81 -6.84
N ILE A 103 -2.89 11.05 -6.33
CA ILE A 103 -3.82 9.99 -5.90
C ILE A 103 -4.17 9.06 -7.08
N PHE A 104 -4.41 9.63 -8.27
CA PHE A 104 -4.79 8.87 -9.48
C PHE A 104 -3.64 8.72 -10.48
N PHE A 105 -2.40 8.83 -10.02
CA PHE A 105 -1.23 8.68 -10.89
C PHE A 105 -1.20 7.31 -11.57
N GLY A 106 -1.16 7.32 -12.91
CA GLY A 106 -1.22 6.11 -13.73
C GLY A 106 -2.65 5.61 -14.04
N GLU A 107 -3.69 6.31 -13.54
CA GLU A 107 -5.11 6.03 -13.83
C GLU A 107 -5.80 7.17 -14.58
N GLU A 108 -5.05 8.09 -15.17
CA GLU A 108 -5.56 9.31 -15.83
C GLU A 108 -6.59 8.98 -16.93
N LYS A 109 -6.46 7.81 -17.55
CA LYS A 109 -7.41 7.32 -18.58
C LYS A 109 -8.84 7.16 -18.05
N ARG A 110 -9.05 6.96 -16.75
CA ARG A 110 -10.39 6.94 -16.12
C ARG A 110 -11.13 8.26 -16.29
N PHE A 111 -10.40 9.35 -16.36
CA PHE A 111 -10.91 10.71 -16.46
C PHE A 111 -10.80 11.29 -17.87
N ALA A 112 -10.52 10.45 -18.87
CA ALA A 112 -10.39 10.90 -20.25
C ALA A 112 -11.75 11.35 -20.82
N ALA A 113 -11.75 12.57 -21.39
CA ALA A 113 -12.85 13.11 -22.16
C ALA A 113 -12.34 13.41 -23.57
N GLY A 114 -12.31 12.39 -24.44
CA GLY A 114 -11.61 12.44 -25.73
C GLY A 114 -10.08 12.57 -25.53
N PRO A 115 -9.43 13.56 -26.15
CA PRO A 115 -7.98 13.78 -26.00
C PRO A 115 -7.59 14.49 -24.70
N LEU A 116 -8.56 14.97 -23.91
CA LEU A 116 -8.35 15.78 -22.72
C LEU A 116 -8.67 14.98 -21.45
N ILE A 117 -8.08 15.42 -20.33
CA ILE A 117 -8.39 14.86 -18.99
C ILE A 117 -9.38 15.81 -18.30
N ASN A 118 -10.46 15.23 -17.76
CA ASN A 118 -11.42 15.95 -16.94
C ASN A 118 -10.88 16.06 -15.49
N TYR A 119 -10.08 17.06 -15.22
CA TYR A 119 -9.53 17.31 -13.91
C TYR A 119 -10.59 17.60 -12.84
N GLN A 120 -11.74 18.16 -13.20
CA GLN A 120 -12.81 18.41 -12.23
C GLN A 120 -13.40 17.10 -11.71
N ALA A 121 -13.61 16.11 -12.59
CA ALA A 121 -14.04 14.78 -12.18
C ALA A 121 -12.98 14.10 -11.29
N MET A 122 -11.70 14.15 -11.70
CA MET A 122 -10.60 13.62 -10.91
C MET A 122 -10.54 14.26 -9.51
N TYR A 123 -10.63 15.57 -9.39
CA TYR A 123 -10.54 16.27 -8.12
C TYR A 123 -11.74 15.98 -7.21
N ARG A 124 -12.92 15.81 -7.77
CA ARG A 124 -14.11 15.40 -6.99
C ARG A 124 -13.93 14.01 -6.39
N GLU A 125 -13.43 13.04 -7.16
CA GLU A 125 -13.14 11.70 -6.64
C GLU A 125 -11.95 11.73 -5.65
N ALA A 126 -10.91 12.51 -5.92
CA ALA A 126 -9.79 12.68 -5.00
C ALA A 126 -10.23 13.27 -3.65
N GLN A 127 -11.20 14.20 -3.64
CA GLN A 127 -11.73 14.73 -2.39
C GLN A 127 -12.41 13.63 -1.56
N ALA A 128 -13.20 12.76 -2.19
CA ALA A 128 -13.82 11.65 -1.48
C ALA A 128 -12.78 10.71 -0.84
N VAL A 129 -11.66 10.46 -1.53
CA VAL A 129 -10.54 9.68 -0.96
C VAL A 129 -9.88 10.40 0.21
N LEU A 130 -9.60 11.71 0.07
CA LEU A 130 -9.02 12.54 1.14
C LEU A 130 -9.91 12.57 2.39
N ASP A 131 -11.22 12.63 2.19
CA ASP A 131 -12.20 12.63 3.29
C ASP A 131 -12.11 11.34 4.12
N THR A 132 -11.81 10.19 3.50
CA THR A 132 -11.66 8.91 4.22
C THR A 132 -10.47 8.88 5.17
N VAL A 133 -9.42 9.66 4.89
CA VAL A 133 -8.22 9.79 5.72
C VAL A 133 -8.22 11.05 6.60
N GLY A 134 -9.35 11.76 6.68
CA GLY A 134 -9.51 12.93 7.53
C GLY A 134 -8.93 14.23 6.97
N LEU A 135 -8.51 14.27 5.70
CA LEU A 135 -7.94 15.46 5.03
C LEU A 135 -9.00 16.31 4.32
N LYS A 136 -10.11 16.62 4.99
CA LYS A 136 -11.26 17.35 4.42
C LYS A 136 -10.92 18.76 3.91
N ASP A 137 -9.93 19.41 4.54
CA ASP A 137 -9.52 20.79 4.22
C ASP A 137 -8.45 20.86 3.11
N VAL A 138 -7.90 19.73 2.70
CA VAL A 138 -6.89 19.66 1.64
C VAL A 138 -7.57 19.64 0.28
N LYS A 139 -7.35 20.70 -0.51
CA LYS A 139 -7.91 20.79 -1.86
C LYS A 139 -7.14 19.91 -2.83
N PRO A 140 -7.81 19.02 -3.61
CA PRO A 140 -7.16 18.14 -4.58
C PRO A 140 -6.36 18.86 -5.67
N GLY A 141 -6.69 20.11 -5.98
CA GLY A 141 -5.98 20.95 -6.94
C GLY A 141 -4.71 21.63 -6.40
N LYS A 142 -4.43 21.51 -5.09
CA LYS A 142 -3.21 22.06 -4.48
C LYS A 142 -2.01 21.21 -4.88
N LYS A 143 -0.86 21.85 -5.14
CA LYS A 143 0.40 21.13 -5.42
C LYS A 143 0.90 20.44 -4.16
N VAL A 144 1.49 19.27 -4.31
CA VAL A 144 2.11 18.53 -3.20
C VAL A 144 3.28 19.30 -2.60
N SER A 145 4.03 20.08 -3.41
CA SER A 145 5.09 20.98 -2.93
C SER A 145 4.64 21.96 -1.84
N ASP A 146 3.37 22.37 -1.87
CA ASP A 146 2.80 23.39 -0.98
C ASP A 146 2.23 22.81 0.32
N LEU A 147 2.36 21.50 0.52
CA LEU A 147 1.93 20.80 1.72
C LEU A 147 3.10 20.63 2.70
N ASP A 148 2.79 20.63 4.00
CA ASP A 148 3.72 20.18 5.03
C ASP A 148 3.97 18.67 4.97
N PHE A 149 4.98 18.21 5.68
CA PHE A 149 5.40 16.80 5.67
C PHE A 149 4.29 15.85 6.13
N ALA A 150 3.61 16.17 7.23
CA ALA A 150 2.56 15.32 7.80
C ALA A 150 1.38 15.18 6.84
N THR A 151 0.96 16.29 6.22
CA THR A 151 -0.10 16.28 5.21
C THR A 151 0.30 15.45 3.98
N ARG A 152 1.55 15.55 3.51
CA ARG A 152 2.05 14.70 2.41
C ARG A 152 1.96 13.23 2.75
N GLN A 153 2.33 12.86 3.98
CA GLN A 153 2.26 11.47 4.44
C GLN A 153 0.83 10.92 4.42
N MET A 154 -0.14 11.74 4.86
CA MET A 154 -1.55 11.37 4.78
C MET A 154 -2.07 11.28 3.33
N VAL A 155 -1.57 12.12 2.42
CA VAL A 155 -1.86 12.00 0.97
C VAL A 155 -1.27 10.72 0.39
N GLU A 156 -0.09 10.29 0.82
CA GLU A 156 0.50 8.99 0.44
C GLU A 156 -0.39 7.83 0.86
N ILE A 157 -0.88 7.84 2.10
CA ILE A 157 -1.83 6.85 2.61
C ILE A 157 -3.11 6.86 1.76
N ALA A 158 -3.66 8.04 1.46
CA ALA A 158 -4.84 8.20 0.62
C ALA A 158 -4.65 7.59 -0.78
N LYS A 159 -3.48 7.83 -1.40
CA LYS A 159 -3.09 7.24 -2.69
C LYS A 159 -3.06 5.71 -2.64
N VAL A 160 -2.44 5.14 -1.60
CA VAL A 160 -2.38 3.68 -1.44
C VAL A 160 -3.77 3.09 -1.23
N LEU A 161 -4.58 3.68 -0.35
CA LEU A 161 -5.96 3.25 -0.11
C LEU A 161 -6.79 3.26 -1.40
N GLN A 162 -6.70 4.33 -2.20
CA GLN A 162 -7.39 4.42 -3.48
C GLN A 162 -6.97 3.27 -4.41
N GLY A 163 -5.67 2.97 -4.51
CA GLY A 163 -5.13 1.91 -5.37
C GLY A 163 -5.62 0.50 -5.01
N VAL A 164 -5.98 0.24 -3.75
CA VAL A 164 -6.40 -1.07 -3.26
C VAL A 164 -7.92 -1.22 -3.06
N THR A 165 -8.71 -0.13 -3.02
CA THR A 165 -10.17 -0.20 -2.79
C THR A 165 -10.97 -0.80 -3.94
N ASN A 166 -10.39 -0.93 -5.12
CA ASN A 166 -11.07 -1.44 -6.32
C ASN A 166 -10.99 -2.97 -6.49
N HIS A 167 -10.57 -3.74 -5.48
CA HIS A 167 -10.50 -5.19 -5.59
C HIS A 167 -11.83 -5.89 -5.20
N LYS A 168 -12.00 -7.14 -5.68
CA LYS A 168 -13.27 -7.88 -5.61
C LYS A 168 -13.75 -8.24 -4.20
N ASN A 169 -12.86 -8.32 -3.22
CA ASN A 169 -13.17 -8.86 -1.88
C ASN A 169 -13.42 -7.78 -0.80
N GLY A 170 -13.37 -6.49 -1.16
CA GLY A 170 -13.82 -5.37 -0.33
C GLY A 170 -12.96 -5.02 0.90
N LYS A 171 -12.01 -5.86 1.32
CA LYS A 171 -11.08 -5.61 2.42
C LYS A 171 -9.64 -5.69 1.95
N SER A 172 -8.81 -4.74 2.40
CA SER A 172 -7.44 -4.54 1.92
C SER A 172 -6.44 -4.73 3.05
N LEU A 173 -5.25 -5.21 2.72
CA LEU A 173 -4.09 -5.23 3.59
C LEU A 173 -3.19 -4.05 3.26
N ILE A 174 -2.97 -3.18 4.24
CA ILE A 174 -2.05 -2.03 4.11
C ILE A 174 -0.78 -2.33 4.89
N LEU A 175 0.32 -2.31 4.20
CA LEU A 175 1.66 -2.45 4.77
C LEU A 175 2.25 -1.07 5.03
N LEU A 176 2.84 -0.87 6.21
CA LEU A 176 3.51 0.38 6.58
C LEU A 176 4.96 0.05 6.94
N ASP A 177 5.93 0.61 6.22
CA ASP A 177 7.36 0.46 6.51
C ASP A 177 7.86 1.75 7.16
N GLU A 178 8.07 1.72 8.47
CA GLU A 178 8.55 2.83 9.31
C GLU A 178 7.92 4.21 9.00
N PRO A 179 6.59 4.35 9.01
CA PRO A 179 5.91 5.56 8.54
C PRO A 179 6.22 6.81 9.38
N THR A 180 6.86 6.67 10.53
CA THR A 180 7.14 7.74 11.50
C THR A 180 8.62 8.03 11.72
N SER A 181 9.54 7.40 11.00
CA SER A 181 10.99 7.54 11.20
C SER A 181 11.55 8.97 11.00
N VAL A 182 10.73 9.91 10.52
CA VAL A 182 11.10 11.31 10.23
C VAL A 182 10.38 12.31 11.15
N LEU A 183 9.64 11.86 12.17
CA LEU A 183 8.91 12.72 13.10
C LEU A 183 9.72 13.06 14.38
N ASN A 184 11.04 12.97 14.34
CA ASN A 184 11.95 13.42 15.40
C ASN A 184 12.53 14.79 15.10
#